data_e12ac4c20322ac7ffed59a338b886c12
#
_entry.id   e12ac4c20322ac7ffed59a338b886c12
#
_cell.length_a   1.000
_cell.length_b   1.000
_cell.length_c   1.000
_cell.angle_alpha   90.00
_cell.angle_beta   90.00
_cell.angle_gamma   90.00
#
_symmetry.space_group_name_H-M   'P 1'
#
loop_
_entity.id
_entity.type
_entity.pdbx_description
1 polymer ?
#
loop_
_entity_poly.entity_id
_entity_poly.type
_entity_poly.pdbx_seq_one_letter_code
_entity_poly.pdbx_strand_id
1 'polypeptide(L)'
;MKNKKSIAELELELAELKNMYSAANISPLAPKNGFPILPQIQGIRFAAAAANVKYSERNDVMLIECAAGSSIAGLFTRSSTRSASVLDCQNKLKIGTSDKGAAILVNSGNSNAFTGSYGEESVQKICTAVSNEMKIPLNSVFTASTGVIGEKLPHKKIISKVKELNSKLDEYSAESAARAIMTTDTFPKGACSSFSINNSIVNISGFAKGSGMIAPDMATMLVYIMTDIAIEKNILQNILAKLNEKTFNSITVDSDTSTNDMVGIFATGKAKNEQIYNILDPKLVDFEKALHRLTLNLAKQIIVDGEGAKKFVTVNTIGARSISMAKNVSF
;
A
#
# COMPACT_ATOMS: atom_id res chain seq x y z
N MET A 1 -17.63 -38.68 35.31
CA MET A 1 -17.07 -37.39 35.67
C MET A 1 -16.44 -36.79 34.42
N LYS A 2 -16.99 -35.67 33.87
CA LYS A 2 -16.35 -34.98 32.75
C LYS A 2 -15.19 -34.18 33.32
N ASN A 3 -13.97 -34.50 32.92
CA ASN A 3 -12.78 -33.70 33.28
C ASN A 3 -13.03 -32.24 32.81
N LYS A 4 -13.17 -31.32 33.75
CA LYS A 4 -13.19 -29.89 33.45
C LYS A 4 -11.73 -29.49 33.21
N LYS A 5 -11.41 -29.13 31.95
CA LYS A 5 -10.12 -28.53 31.61
C LYS A 5 -9.94 -27.23 32.42
N SER A 6 -8.73 -26.96 32.86
CA SER A 6 -8.37 -25.69 33.48
C SER A 6 -8.43 -24.55 32.45
N ILE A 7 -8.56 -23.31 32.91
CA ILE A 7 -8.56 -22.13 32.03
C ILE A 7 -7.27 -22.07 31.19
N ALA A 8 -6.12 -22.38 31.79
CA ALA A 8 -4.83 -22.40 31.08
C ALA A 8 -4.77 -23.46 29.97
N GLU A 9 -5.34 -24.67 30.21
CA GLU A 9 -5.44 -25.71 29.17
C GLU A 9 -6.37 -25.31 28.02
N LEU A 10 -7.46 -24.62 28.31
CA LEU A 10 -8.39 -24.08 27.31
C LEU A 10 -7.76 -22.94 26.50
N GLU A 11 -7.00 -22.07 27.14
CA GLU A 11 -6.25 -20.98 26.46
C GLU A 11 -5.16 -21.53 25.55
N LEU A 12 -4.44 -22.57 25.97
CA LEU A 12 -3.44 -23.24 25.16
C LEU A 12 -4.08 -23.91 23.94
N GLU A 13 -5.14 -24.68 24.14
CA GLU A 13 -5.90 -25.34 23.07
C GLU A 13 -6.50 -24.32 22.09
N LEU A 14 -7.01 -23.19 22.57
CA LEU A 14 -7.50 -22.09 21.74
C LEU A 14 -6.38 -21.47 20.92
N ALA A 15 -5.19 -21.28 21.50
CA ALA A 15 -4.02 -20.76 20.80
C ALA A 15 -3.55 -21.74 19.69
N GLU A 16 -3.52 -23.04 19.99
CA GLU A 16 -3.20 -24.08 19.00
C GLU A 16 -4.22 -24.13 17.87
N LEU A 17 -5.51 -24.09 18.17
CA LEU A 17 -6.59 -24.05 17.18
C LEU A 17 -6.53 -22.78 16.33
N LYS A 18 -6.26 -21.62 16.93
CA LYS A 18 -6.07 -20.35 16.20
C LYS A 18 -4.86 -20.46 15.25
N ASN A 19 -3.75 -21.02 15.70
CA ASN A 19 -2.56 -21.22 14.87
C ASN A 19 -2.81 -22.22 13.72
N MET A 20 -3.47 -23.34 13.99
CA MET A 20 -3.86 -24.30 12.96
C MET A 20 -4.83 -23.71 11.95
N TYR A 21 -5.82 -22.94 12.41
CA TYR A 21 -6.79 -22.26 11.55
C TYR A 21 -6.13 -21.18 10.69
N SER A 22 -5.22 -20.37 11.25
CA SER A 22 -4.48 -19.36 10.49
C SER A 22 -3.53 -20.00 9.46
N ALA A 23 -2.84 -21.07 9.83
CA ALA A 23 -1.97 -21.80 8.90
C ALA A 23 -2.75 -22.50 7.77
N ALA A 24 -3.95 -23.04 8.08
CA ALA A 24 -4.83 -23.69 7.09
C ALA A 24 -5.44 -22.68 6.08
N ASN A 25 -5.47 -21.38 6.42
CA ASN A 25 -6.06 -20.34 5.58
C ASN A 25 -5.02 -19.55 4.76
N ILE A 26 -3.72 -19.82 4.91
CA ILE A 26 -2.70 -19.19 4.06
C ILE A 26 -2.79 -19.79 2.65
N SER A 27 -2.73 -18.92 1.64
CA SER A 27 -2.69 -19.37 0.23
C SER A 27 -1.62 -20.43 0.02
N PRO A 28 -1.95 -21.55 -0.65
CA PRO A 28 -0.97 -22.61 -0.96
C PRO A 28 0.15 -22.12 -1.90
N LEU A 29 -0.04 -20.96 -2.52
CA LEU A 29 0.92 -20.30 -3.41
C LEU A 29 1.75 -19.22 -2.70
N ALA A 30 1.54 -19.00 -1.40
CA ALA A 30 2.27 -18.00 -0.62
C ALA A 30 3.78 -18.23 -0.66
N PRO A 31 4.60 -17.17 -0.65
CA PRO A 31 6.05 -17.28 -0.56
C PRO A 31 6.48 -18.05 0.69
N LYS A 32 7.32 -19.07 0.53
CA LYS A 32 7.78 -19.94 1.64
C LYS A 32 8.59 -19.19 2.69
N ASN A 33 9.27 -18.10 2.29
CA ASN A 33 10.16 -17.33 3.16
C ASN A 33 9.44 -16.21 3.95
N GLY A 34 8.10 -16.12 3.84
CA GLY A 34 7.32 -15.09 4.52
C GLY A 34 7.59 -13.68 3.99
N PHE A 35 7.40 -12.66 4.86
CA PHE A 35 7.65 -11.26 4.51
C PHE A 35 9.16 -11.00 4.41
N PRO A 36 9.66 -10.34 3.33
CA PRO A 36 11.08 -10.11 3.16
C PRO A 36 11.61 -9.05 4.15
N ILE A 37 12.90 -9.13 4.48
CA ILE A 37 13.59 -8.04 5.16
C ILE A 37 13.69 -6.88 4.17
N LEU A 38 12.98 -5.79 4.43
CA LEU A 38 13.03 -4.59 3.61
C LEU A 38 14.21 -3.71 4.04
N PRO A 39 15.00 -3.17 3.09
CA PRO A 39 16.03 -2.20 3.41
C PRO A 39 15.38 -0.92 3.97
N GLN A 40 16.06 -0.30 4.93
CA GLN A 40 15.67 1.03 5.40
C GLN A 40 15.74 2.04 4.25
N ILE A 41 14.73 2.87 4.14
CA ILE A 41 14.71 4.04 3.28
C ILE A 41 14.88 5.26 4.16
N GLN A 42 16.02 5.91 4.07
CA GLN A 42 16.30 7.10 4.89
C GLN A 42 15.20 8.15 4.72
N GLY A 43 14.64 8.61 5.85
CA GLY A 43 13.57 9.59 5.86
C GLY A 43 12.15 9.01 5.70
N ILE A 44 12.00 7.68 5.81
CA ILE A 44 10.72 7.01 5.95
C ILE A 44 10.64 6.34 7.31
N ARG A 45 9.51 6.51 8.01
CA ARG A 45 9.18 5.81 9.25
C ARG A 45 7.76 5.26 9.18
N PHE A 46 7.52 4.18 9.90
CA PHE A 46 6.25 3.46 9.91
C PHE A 46 5.75 3.29 11.34
N ALA A 47 4.43 3.29 11.49
CA ALA A 47 3.77 2.86 12.73
C ALA A 47 2.48 2.13 12.40
N ALA A 48 2.06 1.24 13.31
CA ALA A 48 0.75 0.60 13.25
C ALA A 48 0.12 0.55 14.64
N ALA A 49 -1.22 0.62 14.68
CA ALA A 49 -2.00 0.56 15.90
C ALA A 49 -3.36 -0.12 15.68
N ALA A 50 -3.93 -0.63 16.76
CA ALA A 50 -5.29 -1.16 16.79
C ALA A 50 -6.27 -0.03 17.16
N ALA A 51 -7.02 0.46 16.19
CA ALA A 51 -8.11 1.42 16.41
C ALA A 51 -9.48 0.74 16.55
N ASN A 52 -9.54 -0.57 16.29
CA ASN A 52 -10.78 -1.34 16.29
C ASN A 52 -11.84 -0.72 15.36
N VAL A 53 -11.41 -0.40 14.12
CA VAL A 53 -12.31 0.12 13.09
C VAL A 53 -13.41 -0.90 12.81
N LYS A 54 -13.01 -2.15 12.56
CA LYS A 54 -13.89 -3.31 12.42
C LYS A 54 -13.33 -4.54 13.13
N TYR A 55 -12.03 -4.74 13.09
CA TYR A 55 -11.38 -5.90 13.68
C TYR A 55 -11.01 -5.65 15.13
N SER A 56 -11.10 -6.68 15.97
CA SER A 56 -10.53 -6.71 17.32
C SER A 56 -9.18 -7.45 17.30
N GLU A 57 -8.33 -7.15 18.26
CA GLU A 57 -7.07 -7.87 18.53
C GLU A 57 -6.00 -7.83 17.44
N ARG A 58 -6.10 -6.90 16.45
CA ARG A 58 -5.05 -6.70 15.45
C ARG A 58 -4.90 -5.21 15.12
N ASN A 59 -3.72 -4.84 14.62
CA ASN A 59 -3.53 -3.51 14.05
C ASN A 59 -4.38 -3.37 12.79
N ASP A 60 -5.10 -2.25 12.69
CA ASP A 60 -6.00 -1.92 11.59
C ASP A 60 -5.85 -0.47 11.10
N VAL A 61 -4.86 0.24 11.64
CA VAL A 61 -4.44 1.57 11.18
C VAL A 61 -2.92 1.60 11.08
N MET A 62 -2.39 2.13 9.98
CA MET A 62 -0.98 2.43 9.80
C MET A 62 -0.75 3.90 9.53
N LEU A 63 0.44 4.38 9.88
CA LEU A 63 0.97 5.70 9.53
C LEU A 63 2.34 5.54 8.87
N ILE A 64 2.53 6.18 7.72
CA ILE A 64 3.85 6.37 7.10
C ILE A 64 4.18 7.85 7.19
N GLU A 65 5.37 8.17 7.67
CA GLU A 65 5.95 9.49 7.62
C GLU A 65 7.02 9.57 6.54
N CYS A 66 7.04 10.69 5.82
CA CYS A 66 8.05 11.00 4.81
C CYS A 66 8.76 12.31 5.19
N ALA A 67 10.08 12.29 5.14
CA ALA A 67 10.91 13.44 5.44
C ALA A 67 10.60 14.65 4.56
N ALA A 68 10.95 15.82 5.05
CA ALA A 68 10.90 17.09 4.30
C ALA A 68 11.65 16.98 2.96
N GLY A 69 11.09 17.57 1.90
CA GLY A 69 11.66 17.55 0.56
C GLY A 69 11.38 16.29 -0.25
N SER A 70 10.57 15.36 0.26
CA SER A 70 10.19 14.14 -0.48
C SER A 70 9.34 14.45 -1.70
N SER A 71 9.66 13.84 -2.84
CA SER A 71 8.80 13.80 -4.03
C SER A 71 7.76 12.69 -3.89
N ILE A 72 6.48 13.02 -4.10
CA ILE A 72 5.38 12.06 -3.97
C ILE A 72 4.61 11.97 -5.28
N ALA A 73 4.39 10.75 -5.75
CA ALA A 73 3.57 10.45 -6.90
C ALA A 73 2.56 9.35 -6.57
N GLY A 74 1.44 9.31 -7.30
CA GLY A 74 0.40 8.33 -7.04
C GLY A 74 -0.51 8.08 -8.22
N LEU A 75 -1.00 6.85 -8.29
CA LEU A 75 -2.04 6.42 -9.22
C LEU A 75 -3.23 5.94 -8.42
N PHE A 76 -4.42 6.13 -8.98
CA PHE A 76 -5.67 5.86 -8.30
C PHE A 76 -6.66 5.17 -9.23
N THR A 77 -7.63 4.49 -8.63
CA THR A 77 -8.74 3.88 -9.37
C THR A 77 -9.42 4.87 -10.31
N ARG A 78 -9.83 4.38 -11.47
CA ARG A 78 -10.64 5.12 -12.47
C ARG A 78 -12.13 4.95 -12.25
N SER A 79 -12.56 4.24 -11.21
CA SER A 79 -13.98 4.05 -10.88
C SER A 79 -14.73 5.39 -10.90
N SER A 80 -15.95 5.39 -11.39
CA SER A 80 -16.84 6.55 -11.28
C SER A 80 -17.31 6.82 -9.85
N THR A 81 -17.22 5.82 -8.97
CA THR A 81 -17.65 5.84 -7.57
C THR A 81 -16.47 5.85 -6.59
N ARG A 82 -15.44 6.64 -6.91
CA ARG A 82 -14.23 6.77 -6.07
C ARG A 82 -14.56 7.19 -4.65
N SER A 83 -13.86 6.60 -3.68
CA SER A 83 -14.01 6.95 -2.26
C SER A 83 -13.54 8.38 -1.96
N ALA A 84 -13.99 8.92 -0.84
CA ALA A 84 -13.61 10.26 -0.39
C ALA A 84 -12.09 10.41 -0.22
N SER A 85 -11.40 9.39 0.28
CA SER A 85 -9.94 9.39 0.43
C SER A 85 -9.21 9.46 -0.92
N VAL A 86 -9.69 8.76 -1.94
CA VAL A 86 -9.11 8.81 -3.30
C VAL A 86 -9.26 10.21 -3.89
N LEU A 87 -10.45 10.80 -3.81
CA LEU A 87 -10.70 12.16 -4.35
C LEU A 87 -9.84 13.22 -3.65
N ASP A 88 -9.71 13.14 -2.33
CA ASP A 88 -8.87 14.03 -1.53
C ASP A 88 -7.39 13.91 -1.93
N CYS A 89 -6.86 12.68 -2.03
CA CYS A 89 -5.48 12.43 -2.44
C CYS A 89 -5.19 12.95 -3.86
N GLN A 90 -6.10 12.72 -4.82
CA GLN A 90 -5.96 13.23 -6.18
C GLN A 90 -5.86 14.77 -6.21
N ASN A 91 -6.67 15.46 -5.41
CA ASN A 91 -6.65 16.92 -5.32
C ASN A 91 -5.34 17.41 -4.68
N LYS A 92 -4.89 16.81 -3.60
CA LYS A 92 -3.63 17.16 -2.92
C LYS A 92 -2.41 16.97 -3.81
N LEU A 93 -2.36 15.88 -4.58
CA LEU A 93 -1.26 15.66 -5.51
C LEU A 93 -1.21 16.69 -6.64
N LYS A 94 -2.35 17.25 -7.07
CA LYS A 94 -2.37 18.36 -8.05
C LYS A 94 -1.80 19.66 -7.49
N ILE A 95 -2.12 19.97 -6.23
CA ILE A 95 -1.63 21.17 -5.53
C ILE A 95 -0.13 21.05 -5.27
N GLY A 96 0.36 19.84 -5.03
CA GLY A 96 1.74 19.57 -4.62
C GLY A 96 1.88 19.47 -3.11
N THR A 97 2.94 18.78 -2.69
CA THR A 97 3.29 18.62 -1.28
C THR A 97 4.20 19.75 -0.81
N SER A 98 4.15 20.02 0.48
CA SER A 98 5.05 20.97 1.13
C SER A 98 6.45 20.36 1.30
N ASP A 99 7.45 21.23 1.37
CA ASP A 99 8.83 20.93 1.76
C ASP A 99 8.99 20.55 3.25
N LYS A 100 7.91 20.61 4.04
CA LYS A 100 7.91 20.29 5.49
C LYS A 100 7.67 18.80 5.81
N GLY A 101 7.70 17.94 4.81
CA GLY A 101 7.40 16.51 4.97
C GLY A 101 5.95 16.16 4.63
N ALA A 102 5.66 14.86 4.67
CA ALA A 102 4.33 14.34 4.38
C ALA A 102 4.01 13.11 5.24
N ALA A 103 2.73 12.77 5.31
CA ALA A 103 2.27 11.54 5.96
C ALA A 103 1.14 10.90 5.17
N ILE A 104 1.05 9.58 5.27
CA ILE A 104 -0.15 8.85 4.83
C ILE A 104 -0.67 7.99 5.98
N LEU A 105 -1.94 8.17 6.31
CA LEU A 105 -2.65 7.35 7.29
C LEU A 105 -3.63 6.44 6.55
N VAL A 106 -3.57 5.14 6.84
CA VAL A 106 -4.40 4.13 6.18
C VAL A 106 -5.14 3.31 7.20
N ASN A 107 -6.43 3.08 6.98
CA ASN A 107 -7.19 2.13 7.78
C ASN A 107 -7.67 0.93 6.96
N SER A 108 -7.74 -0.24 7.61
CA SER A 108 -8.43 -1.42 7.12
C SER A 108 -9.77 -1.65 7.85
N GLY A 109 -10.63 -2.47 7.25
CA GLY A 109 -11.94 -2.86 7.79
C GLY A 109 -13.12 -2.02 7.33
N ASN A 110 -12.89 -0.79 6.89
CA ASN A 110 -13.90 0.10 6.32
C ASN A 110 -13.29 0.91 5.17
N SER A 111 -13.95 0.91 4.01
CA SER A 111 -13.44 1.53 2.77
C SER A 111 -13.71 3.03 2.69
N ASN A 112 -14.57 3.58 3.53
CA ASN A 112 -15.06 4.96 3.41
C ASN A 112 -15.60 5.31 2.01
N ALA A 113 -16.20 4.34 1.33
CA ALA A 113 -16.79 4.47 0.02
C ALA A 113 -18.32 4.41 0.11
N PHE A 114 -19.02 5.12 -0.77
CA PHE A 114 -20.47 5.27 -0.72
C PHE A 114 -21.00 5.88 0.59
N THR A 115 -20.27 6.81 1.17
CA THR A 115 -20.56 7.43 2.47
C THR A 115 -20.97 8.91 2.35
N GLY A 116 -21.01 9.44 1.11
CA GLY A 116 -21.39 10.82 0.82
C GLY A 116 -20.56 11.85 1.59
N SER A 117 -21.16 12.97 1.95
CA SER A 117 -20.51 14.06 2.69
C SER A 117 -19.91 13.63 4.02
N TYR A 118 -20.46 12.61 4.68
CA TYR A 118 -19.89 12.07 5.90
C TYR A 118 -18.50 11.46 5.67
N GLY A 119 -18.30 10.83 4.51
CA GLY A 119 -16.99 10.28 4.13
C GLY A 119 -15.95 11.38 3.92
N GLU A 120 -16.31 12.47 3.28
CA GLU A 120 -15.47 13.65 3.07
C GLU A 120 -15.11 14.32 4.41
N GLU A 121 -16.11 14.51 5.29
CA GLU A 121 -15.91 15.03 6.64
C GLU A 121 -14.97 14.16 7.46
N SER A 122 -15.08 12.83 7.34
CA SER A 122 -14.20 11.87 8.01
C SER A 122 -12.76 12.00 7.55
N VAL A 123 -12.50 12.11 6.24
CA VAL A 123 -11.17 12.35 5.67
C VAL A 123 -10.60 13.66 6.20
N GLN A 124 -11.38 14.75 6.14
CA GLN A 124 -10.93 16.06 6.62
C GLN A 124 -10.55 16.05 8.10
N LYS A 125 -11.34 15.42 8.95
CA LYS A 125 -11.07 15.31 10.40
C LYS A 125 -9.82 14.49 10.68
N ILE A 126 -9.63 13.36 9.99
CA ILE A 126 -8.43 12.54 10.13
C ILE A 126 -7.19 13.31 9.67
N CYS A 127 -7.24 13.92 8.49
CA CYS A 127 -6.11 14.72 7.96
C CYS A 127 -5.76 15.87 8.90
N THR A 128 -6.75 16.57 9.46
CA THR A 128 -6.53 17.66 10.42
C THR A 128 -5.85 17.15 11.70
N ALA A 129 -6.28 16.00 12.22
CA ALA A 129 -5.67 15.41 13.41
C ALA A 129 -4.20 15.02 13.18
N VAL A 130 -3.89 14.41 12.04
CA VAL A 130 -2.51 14.04 11.67
C VAL A 130 -1.67 15.28 11.43
N SER A 131 -2.18 16.28 10.69
CA SER A 131 -1.50 17.57 10.42
C SER A 131 -1.10 18.28 11.70
N ASN A 132 -2.03 18.36 12.67
CA ASN A 132 -1.78 19.03 13.95
C ASN A 132 -0.77 18.26 14.81
N GLU A 133 -0.86 16.93 14.87
CA GLU A 133 0.04 16.10 15.68
C GLU A 133 1.46 16.09 15.12
N MET A 134 1.61 15.92 13.80
CA MET A 134 2.92 15.86 13.14
C MET A 134 3.49 17.22 12.74
N LYS A 135 2.70 18.30 12.88
CA LYS A 135 3.07 19.68 12.51
C LYS A 135 3.47 19.82 11.02
N ILE A 136 2.78 19.10 10.16
CA ILE A 136 2.93 19.17 8.70
C ILE A 136 1.68 19.80 8.07
N PRO A 137 1.80 20.45 6.90
CA PRO A 137 0.64 21.06 6.24
C PRO A 137 -0.43 20.06 5.86
N LEU A 138 -1.69 20.47 5.93
CA LEU A 138 -2.85 19.63 5.65
C LEU A 138 -2.82 19.01 4.24
N ASN A 139 -2.33 19.76 3.24
CA ASN A 139 -2.16 19.27 1.87
C ASN A 139 -1.04 18.23 1.70
N SER A 140 -0.23 18.01 2.73
CA SER A 140 0.81 16.95 2.77
C SER A 140 0.38 15.72 3.58
N VAL A 141 -0.86 15.68 4.07
CA VAL A 141 -1.43 14.52 4.74
C VAL A 141 -2.36 13.80 3.79
N PHE A 142 -2.04 12.56 3.47
CA PHE A 142 -2.82 11.67 2.62
C PHE A 142 -3.55 10.64 3.47
N THR A 143 -4.66 10.10 2.94
CA THR A 143 -5.38 8.98 3.57
C THR A 143 -5.74 7.92 2.55
N ALA A 144 -5.81 6.68 3.00
CA ALA A 144 -6.46 5.61 2.25
C ALA A 144 -7.27 4.72 3.19
N SER A 145 -8.29 4.07 2.66
CA SER A 145 -9.18 3.21 3.41
C SER A 145 -9.45 1.94 2.60
N THR A 146 -9.64 0.80 3.27
CA THR A 146 -9.99 -0.46 2.62
C THR A 146 -10.88 -1.30 3.52
N GLY A 147 -11.81 -2.06 2.94
CA GLY A 147 -12.74 -2.93 3.67
C GLY A 147 -14.19 -2.72 3.24
N VAL A 148 -15.13 -2.75 4.18
CA VAL A 148 -16.56 -2.70 3.91
C VAL A 148 -16.99 -1.39 3.26
N ILE A 149 -17.83 -1.47 2.21
CA ILE A 149 -18.40 -0.36 1.47
C ILE A 149 -19.77 0.00 2.06
N GLY A 150 -20.13 1.28 2.08
CA GLY A 150 -21.45 1.77 2.49
C GLY A 150 -21.64 2.01 4.00
N GLU A 151 -20.67 1.61 4.82
CA GLU A 151 -20.69 1.87 6.26
C GLU A 151 -19.97 3.18 6.61
N LYS A 152 -20.49 3.93 7.57
CA LYS A 152 -19.86 5.15 8.08
C LYS A 152 -18.51 4.83 8.72
N LEU A 153 -17.45 5.52 8.29
CA LEU A 153 -16.12 5.37 8.87
C LEU A 153 -16.10 5.85 10.34
N PRO A 154 -15.70 5.02 11.31
CA PRO A 154 -15.61 5.44 12.71
C PRO A 154 -14.35 6.29 12.94
N HIS A 155 -14.26 7.46 12.28
CA HIS A 155 -13.08 8.32 12.25
C HIS A 155 -12.60 8.73 13.66
N LYS A 156 -13.49 8.84 14.65
CA LYS A 156 -13.11 9.15 16.04
C LYS A 156 -12.17 8.09 16.63
N LYS A 157 -12.39 6.80 16.32
CA LYS A 157 -11.51 5.71 16.76
C LYS A 157 -10.11 5.85 16.14
N ILE A 158 -10.04 6.19 14.84
CA ILE A 158 -8.77 6.40 14.13
C ILE A 158 -8.04 7.61 14.72
N ILE A 159 -8.74 8.73 14.89
CA ILE A 159 -8.18 9.97 15.44
C ILE A 159 -7.59 9.74 16.84
N SER A 160 -8.25 8.95 17.69
CA SER A 160 -7.75 8.64 19.04
C SER A 160 -6.39 7.93 19.05
N LYS A 161 -6.00 7.33 17.91
CA LYS A 161 -4.72 6.61 17.74
C LYS A 161 -3.60 7.44 17.11
N VAL A 162 -3.88 8.65 16.61
CA VAL A 162 -2.89 9.46 15.89
C VAL A 162 -1.67 9.77 16.76
N LYS A 163 -1.87 10.16 18.01
CA LYS A 163 -0.77 10.42 18.97
C LYS A 163 0.06 9.16 19.25
N GLU A 164 -0.60 8.02 19.44
CA GLU A 164 0.06 6.73 19.64
C GLU A 164 0.90 6.35 18.42
N LEU A 165 0.32 6.48 17.21
CA LEU A 165 1.01 6.20 15.95
C LEU A 165 2.24 7.08 15.79
N ASN A 166 2.11 8.41 16.02
CA ASN A 166 3.24 9.34 15.92
C ASN A 166 4.38 8.99 16.88
N SER A 167 4.05 8.59 18.12
CA SER A 167 5.05 8.19 19.12
C SER A 167 5.75 6.85 18.83
N LYS A 168 5.14 6.00 18.01
CA LYS A 168 5.64 4.66 17.62
C LYS A 168 6.31 4.63 16.24
N LEU A 169 6.45 5.77 15.58
CA LEU A 169 7.11 5.83 14.27
C LEU A 169 8.56 5.35 14.36
N ASP A 170 8.87 4.31 13.58
CA ASP A 170 10.20 3.75 13.49
C ASP A 170 10.49 3.21 12.07
N GLU A 171 11.77 3.06 11.74
CA GLU A 171 12.24 2.73 10.40
C GLU A 171 12.11 1.23 10.06
N TYR A 172 11.90 0.37 11.07
CA TYR A 172 11.87 -1.10 10.93
C TYR A 172 10.45 -1.67 10.93
N SER A 173 9.43 -0.86 11.21
CA SER A 173 8.04 -1.31 11.37
C SER A 173 7.27 -1.51 10.05
N ALA A 174 7.95 -1.67 8.92
CA ALA A 174 7.33 -1.85 7.60
C ALA A 174 6.42 -3.10 7.54
N GLU A 175 6.82 -4.23 8.14
CA GLU A 175 5.98 -5.43 8.19
C GLU A 175 4.71 -5.20 9.02
N SER A 176 4.83 -4.53 10.16
CA SER A 176 3.67 -4.18 10.99
C SER A 176 2.68 -3.29 10.24
N ALA A 177 3.20 -2.31 9.48
CA ALA A 177 2.39 -1.45 8.60
C ALA A 177 1.70 -2.26 7.49
N ALA A 178 2.43 -3.18 6.82
CA ALA A 178 1.87 -4.05 5.79
C ALA A 178 0.75 -4.95 6.34
N ARG A 179 0.91 -5.50 7.53
CA ARG A 179 -0.11 -6.33 8.20
C ARG A 179 -1.34 -5.51 8.60
N ALA A 180 -1.17 -4.25 9.00
CA ALA A 180 -2.29 -3.40 9.44
C ALA A 180 -3.28 -3.06 8.32
N ILE A 181 -2.85 -3.08 7.06
CA ILE A 181 -3.71 -2.76 5.91
C ILE A 181 -4.36 -3.99 5.26
N MET A 182 -4.04 -5.20 5.69
CA MET A 182 -4.64 -6.45 5.19
C MET A 182 -6.14 -6.47 5.49
N THR A 183 -6.91 -7.12 4.59
CA THR A 183 -8.34 -7.41 4.78
C THR A 183 -8.61 -8.90 4.65
N THR A 184 -8.81 -9.39 3.44
CA THR A 184 -8.95 -10.82 3.10
C THR A 184 -7.61 -11.46 2.73
N ASP A 185 -6.55 -10.68 2.71
CA ASP A 185 -5.18 -11.15 2.49
C ASP A 185 -4.79 -12.25 3.48
N THR A 186 -4.16 -13.31 2.99
CA THR A 186 -3.73 -14.43 3.83
C THR A 186 -2.29 -14.29 4.34
N PHE A 187 -1.50 -13.40 3.70
CA PHE A 187 -0.13 -13.05 4.11
C PHE A 187 0.22 -11.60 3.74
N PRO A 188 1.13 -10.95 4.48
CA PRO A 188 1.63 -9.62 4.14
C PRO A 188 2.55 -9.69 2.92
N LYS A 189 2.39 -8.75 1.98
CA LYS A 189 3.12 -8.70 0.72
C LYS A 189 4.17 -7.62 0.75
N GLY A 190 5.44 -8.00 0.52
CA GLY A 190 6.56 -7.06 0.50
C GLY A 190 7.56 -7.40 -0.57
N ALA A 191 8.26 -6.39 -1.08
CA ALA A 191 9.35 -6.54 -2.03
C ALA A 191 10.37 -5.41 -1.88
N CYS A 192 11.60 -5.67 -2.27
CA CYS A 192 12.65 -4.67 -2.35
C CYS A 192 13.54 -4.87 -3.59
N SER A 193 14.24 -3.81 -3.95
CA SER A 193 15.22 -3.79 -5.01
C SER A 193 16.25 -2.69 -4.71
N SER A 194 17.45 -2.82 -5.24
CA SER A 194 18.45 -1.76 -5.18
C SER A 194 19.21 -1.67 -6.50
N PHE A 195 19.86 -0.54 -6.72
CA PHE A 195 20.72 -0.27 -7.85
C PHE A 195 21.71 0.84 -7.49
N SER A 196 22.69 1.09 -8.34
CA SER A 196 23.69 2.13 -8.10
C SER A 196 23.52 3.29 -9.08
N ILE A 197 23.58 4.52 -8.57
CA ILE A 197 23.77 5.73 -9.37
C ILE A 197 25.12 6.32 -9.01
N ASN A 198 26.07 6.32 -9.96
CA ASN A 198 27.46 6.69 -9.69
C ASN A 198 28.00 5.84 -8.51
N ASN A 199 28.39 6.51 -7.41
CA ASN A 199 28.91 5.86 -6.19
C ASN A 199 27.85 5.72 -5.08
N SER A 200 26.58 6.04 -5.35
CA SER A 200 25.49 5.96 -4.37
C SER A 200 24.64 4.72 -4.62
N ILE A 201 24.37 3.96 -3.56
CA ILE A 201 23.37 2.88 -3.60
C ILE A 201 21.99 3.53 -3.36
N VAL A 202 21.06 3.25 -4.26
CA VAL A 202 19.65 3.64 -4.15
C VAL A 202 18.84 2.41 -3.78
N ASN A 203 18.06 2.51 -2.73
CA ASN A 203 17.17 1.46 -2.28
C ASN A 203 15.73 1.78 -2.68
N ILE A 204 14.99 0.72 -2.99
CA ILE A 204 13.54 0.76 -3.20
C ILE A 204 12.95 -0.37 -2.37
N SER A 205 11.98 -0.05 -1.54
CA SER A 205 11.18 -1.04 -0.80
C SER A 205 9.70 -0.74 -0.99
N GLY A 206 8.87 -1.74 -0.79
CA GLY A 206 7.44 -1.54 -0.89
C GLY A 206 6.66 -2.71 -0.32
N PHE A 207 5.41 -2.43 0.00
CA PHE A 207 4.45 -3.44 0.40
C PHE A 207 3.08 -3.17 -0.19
N ALA A 208 2.26 -4.21 -0.25
CA ALA A 208 0.95 -4.16 -0.86
C ALA A 208 -0.08 -4.96 -0.07
N LYS A 209 -1.35 -4.64 -0.27
CA LYS A 209 -2.48 -5.49 0.09
C LYS A 209 -3.39 -5.68 -1.13
N GLY A 210 -4.03 -6.82 -1.18
CA GLY A 210 -5.02 -7.22 -2.18
C GLY A 210 -5.09 -8.73 -2.31
N SER A 211 -6.30 -9.25 -2.42
CA SER A 211 -6.61 -10.69 -2.53
C SER A 211 -7.87 -10.92 -3.35
N GLY A 212 -8.94 -10.15 -3.15
CA GLY A 212 -10.16 -10.14 -3.96
C GLY A 212 -10.48 -8.75 -4.49
N MET A 213 -11.45 -8.66 -5.40
CA MET A 213 -11.84 -7.45 -6.14
C MET A 213 -10.64 -6.90 -6.94
N ILE A 214 -9.94 -7.78 -7.68
CA ILE A 214 -8.73 -7.46 -8.45
C ILE A 214 -9.03 -7.56 -9.94
N ALA A 215 -9.04 -6.42 -10.66
CA ALA A 215 -9.16 -6.34 -12.11
C ALA A 215 -8.24 -5.26 -12.70
N PRO A 216 -7.92 -5.28 -14.01
CA PRO A 216 -7.21 -4.19 -14.66
C PRO A 216 -7.89 -2.83 -14.47
N ASP A 217 -7.16 -1.74 -14.66
CA ASP A 217 -7.58 -0.36 -14.48
C ASP A 217 -7.51 0.15 -13.03
N MET A 218 -6.50 -0.28 -12.29
CA MET A 218 -6.32 0.01 -10.88
C MET A 218 -7.42 -0.64 -10.03
N ALA A 219 -7.28 -1.96 -9.84
CA ALA A 219 -8.18 -2.79 -9.05
C ALA A 219 -7.76 -2.85 -7.58
N THR A 220 -8.62 -3.32 -6.70
CA THR A 220 -8.59 -3.27 -5.23
C THR A 220 -7.25 -3.62 -4.59
N MET A 221 -6.29 -2.73 -4.75
CA MET A 221 -5.01 -2.84 -4.09
C MET A 221 -4.62 -1.52 -3.45
N LEU A 222 -3.92 -1.60 -2.34
CA LEU A 222 -3.16 -0.50 -1.79
C LEU A 222 -1.70 -0.88 -1.88
N VAL A 223 -0.91 -0.05 -2.54
CA VAL A 223 0.53 -0.27 -2.73
C VAL A 223 1.28 0.97 -2.29
N TYR A 224 2.26 0.77 -1.44
CA TYR A 224 3.14 1.83 -0.94
C TYR A 224 4.58 1.48 -1.26
N ILE A 225 5.21 2.34 -2.05
CA ILE A 225 6.59 2.17 -2.52
C ILE A 225 7.41 3.33 -1.97
N MET A 226 8.53 3.03 -1.36
CA MET A 226 9.46 3.99 -0.76
C MET A 226 10.81 3.86 -1.43
N THR A 227 11.48 4.98 -1.68
CA THR A 227 12.84 5.02 -2.23
C THR A 227 13.58 6.25 -1.70
N ASP A 228 14.88 6.14 -1.62
CA ASP A 228 15.76 7.25 -1.22
C ASP A 228 16.31 8.06 -2.39
N ILE A 229 15.93 7.75 -3.66
CA ILE A 229 16.35 8.49 -4.85
C ILE A 229 15.97 9.97 -4.79
N ALA A 230 16.87 10.84 -5.23
CA ALA A 230 16.58 12.25 -5.49
C ALA A 230 16.10 12.41 -6.95
N ILE A 231 14.79 12.64 -7.12
CA ILE A 231 14.11 12.70 -8.43
C ILE A 231 12.96 13.72 -8.39
N GLU A 232 12.74 14.41 -9.50
CA GLU A 232 11.64 15.35 -9.66
C GLU A 232 10.29 14.59 -9.72
N LYS A 233 9.24 15.19 -9.12
CA LYS A 233 7.91 14.59 -8.94
C LYS A 233 7.27 14.14 -10.26
N ASN A 234 7.32 14.96 -11.32
CA ASN A 234 6.65 14.63 -12.59
C ASN A 234 7.35 13.47 -13.31
N ILE A 235 8.67 13.37 -13.17
CA ILE A 235 9.45 12.24 -13.71
C ILE A 235 9.05 10.97 -12.96
N LEU A 236 8.99 11.03 -11.63
CA LEU A 236 8.56 9.93 -10.78
C LEU A 236 7.14 9.45 -11.14
N GLN A 237 6.21 10.40 -11.34
CA GLN A 237 4.83 10.13 -11.75
C GLN A 237 4.75 9.44 -13.12
N ASN A 238 5.52 9.90 -14.10
CA ASN A 238 5.55 9.33 -15.45
C ASN A 238 6.10 7.90 -15.44
N ILE A 239 7.18 7.65 -14.70
CA ILE A 239 7.76 6.32 -14.57
C ILE A 239 6.79 5.37 -13.87
N LEU A 240 6.16 5.81 -12.78
CA LEU A 240 5.17 5.02 -12.07
C LEU A 240 4.01 4.64 -12.99
N ALA A 241 3.45 5.59 -13.73
CA ALA A 241 2.35 5.35 -14.67
C ALA A 241 2.73 4.33 -15.77
N LYS A 242 3.92 4.50 -16.38
CA LYS A 242 4.45 3.58 -17.39
C LYS A 242 4.60 2.16 -16.87
N LEU A 243 5.13 2.00 -15.66
CA LEU A 243 5.37 0.67 -15.09
C LEU A 243 4.09 0.01 -14.57
N ASN A 244 3.13 0.81 -14.06
CA ASN A 244 1.84 0.32 -13.61
C ASN A 244 1.08 -0.42 -14.71
N GLU A 245 1.13 0.08 -15.96
CA GLU A 245 0.49 -0.59 -17.12
C GLU A 245 1.04 -1.99 -17.39
N LYS A 246 2.30 -2.24 -17.02
CA LYS A 246 2.99 -3.52 -17.23
C LYS A 246 2.98 -4.44 -16.02
N THR A 247 2.43 -3.98 -14.89
CA THR A 247 2.45 -4.71 -13.62
C THR A 247 1.07 -4.79 -13.01
N PHE A 248 0.64 -3.83 -12.23
CA PHE A 248 -0.64 -3.86 -11.54
C PHE A 248 -1.86 -3.78 -12.47
N ASN A 249 -1.75 -3.09 -13.61
CA ASN A 249 -2.79 -3.09 -14.63
C ASN A 249 -2.71 -4.30 -15.59
N SER A 250 -1.91 -5.31 -15.28
CA SER A 250 -1.78 -6.55 -16.06
C SER A 250 -2.08 -7.79 -15.21
N ILE A 251 -2.82 -7.62 -14.12
CA ILE A 251 -3.24 -8.72 -13.24
C ILE A 251 -4.75 -8.70 -13.01
N THR A 252 -5.35 -9.88 -12.81
CA THR A 252 -6.75 -10.01 -12.38
C THR A 252 -6.94 -11.26 -11.52
N VAL A 253 -7.92 -11.22 -10.61
CA VAL A 253 -8.38 -12.35 -9.79
C VAL A 253 -9.82 -12.71 -10.15
N ASP A 254 -10.72 -11.74 -10.13
CA ASP A 254 -12.18 -11.92 -10.21
C ASP A 254 -12.86 -10.92 -11.16
N SER A 255 -12.09 -10.11 -11.88
CA SER A 255 -12.54 -9.09 -12.82
C SER A 255 -13.34 -7.93 -12.21
N ASP A 256 -13.37 -7.78 -10.88
CA ASP A 256 -14.06 -6.70 -10.20
C ASP A 256 -13.14 -5.51 -9.94
N THR A 257 -13.63 -4.28 -10.24
CA THR A 257 -12.91 -3.03 -10.00
C THR A 257 -13.28 -2.41 -8.66
N SER A 258 -12.35 -1.66 -8.05
CA SER A 258 -12.53 -1.07 -6.73
C SER A 258 -12.76 0.43 -6.75
N THR A 259 -13.29 0.93 -5.66
CA THR A 259 -13.50 2.35 -5.37
C THR A 259 -12.31 3.04 -4.68
N ASN A 260 -11.27 2.28 -4.28
CA ASN A 260 -10.27 2.74 -3.29
C ASN A 260 -8.81 2.56 -3.71
N ASP A 261 -8.54 2.04 -4.90
CA ASP A 261 -7.18 1.69 -5.30
C ASP A 261 -6.23 2.87 -5.27
N MET A 262 -5.04 2.59 -4.76
CA MET A 262 -3.94 3.53 -4.71
C MET A 262 -2.60 2.81 -4.87
N VAL A 263 -1.77 3.30 -5.78
CA VAL A 263 -0.34 3.02 -5.82
C VAL A 263 0.39 4.32 -5.52
N GLY A 264 0.97 4.43 -4.33
CA GLY A 264 1.76 5.59 -3.90
C GLY A 264 3.25 5.30 -3.96
N ILE A 265 4.07 6.26 -4.44
CA ILE A 265 5.52 6.21 -4.38
C ILE A 265 6.06 7.47 -3.72
N PHE A 266 6.99 7.28 -2.78
CA PHE A 266 7.56 8.30 -1.92
C PHE A 266 9.09 8.28 -2.08
N ALA A 267 9.66 9.31 -2.70
CA ALA A 267 11.08 9.44 -2.95
C ALA A 267 11.66 10.52 -2.04
N THR A 268 12.50 10.13 -1.06
CA THR A 268 12.98 11.03 -0.01
C THR A 268 14.17 11.89 -0.41
N GLY A 269 14.87 11.54 -1.49
CA GLY A 269 16.07 12.26 -1.94
C GLY A 269 17.29 12.06 -1.05
N LYS A 270 17.31 11.03 -0.19
CA LYS A 270 18.37 10.81 0.80
C LYS A 270 19.50 9.89 0.31
N ALA A 271 19.42 9.32 -0.90
CA ALA A 271 20.47 8.46 -1.47
C ALA A 271 21.76 9.22 -1.86
N LYS A 272 21.78 10.55 -1.73
CA LYS A 272 22.93 11.42 -2.07
C LYS A 272 23.27 11.44 -3.57
N ASN A 273 22.41 10.94 -4.45
CA ASN A 273 22.53 11.21 -5.87
C ASN A 273 22.12 12.65 -6.18
N GLU A 274 22.64 13.20 -7.27
CA GLU A 274 22.17 14.48 -7.80
C GLU A 274 20.69 14.40 -8.15
N GLN A 275 19.94 15.47 -7.88
CA GLN A 275 18.52 15.57 -8.22
C GLN A 275 18.32 15.39 -9.73
N ILE A 276 17.46 14.46 -10.12
CA ILE A 276 17.17 14.19 -11.53
C ILE A 276 15.98 15.03 -11.97
N TYR A 277 16.21 15.91 -12.95
CA TYR A 277 15.21 16.82 -13.53
C TYR A 277 14.87 16.52 -14.99
N ASN A 278 15.55 15.56 -15.64
CA ASN A 278 15.35 15.23 -17.04
C ASN A 278 14.85 13.81 -17.19
N ILE A 279 13.69 13.62 -17.82
CA ILE A 279 13.09 12.30 -18.11
C ILE A 279 13.96 11.42 -19.02
N LEU A 280 14.87 12.03 -19.76
CA LEU A 280 15.83 11.34 -20.67
C LEU A 280 17.18 11.06 -19.99
N ASP A 281 17.33 11.33 -18.70
CA ASP A 281 18.58 11.05 -17.98
C ASP A 281 18.86 9.53 -18.03
N PRO A 282 20.02 9.10 -18.54
CA PRO A 282 20.39 7.69 -18.63
C PRO A 282 20.41 6.98 -17.25
N LYS A 283 20.59 7.70 -16.14
CA LYS A 283 20.53 7.17 -14.79
C LYS A 283 19.15 6.58 -14.44
N LEU A 284 18.07 6.99 -15.13
CA LEU A 284 16.71 6.49 -14.95
C LEU A 284 16.52 5.05 -15.45
N VAL A 285 17.36 4.56 -16.35
CA VAL A 285 17.25 3.20 -16.91
C VAL A 285 17.34 2.13 -15.81
N ASP A 286 18.27 2.27 -14.90
CA ASP A 286 18.46 1.30 -13.82
C ASP A 286 17.42 1.49 -12.70
N PHE A 287 16.98 2.73 -12.45
CA PHE A 287 15.83 3.01 -11.59
C PHE A 287 14.54 2.35 -12.12
N GLU A 288 14.22 2.55 -13.40
CA GLU A 288 13.05 1.92 -14.04
C GLU A 288 13.11 0.38 -13.94
N LYS A 289 14.26 -0.23 -14.21
CA LYS A 289 14.44 -1.68 -14.09
C LYS A 289 14.24 -2.17 -12.65
N ALA A 290 14.81 -1.47 -11.67
CA ALA A 290 14.71 -1.82 -10.27
C ALA A 290 13.25 -1.66 -9.75
N LEU A 291 12.59 -0.57 -10.09
CA LEU A 291 11.20 -0.31 -9.76
C LEU A 291 10.26 -1.32 -10.45
N HIS A 292 10.52 -1.67 -11.71
CA HIS A 292 9.77 -2.70 -12.42
C HIS A 292 9.87 -4.07 -11.74
N ARG A 293 11.08 -4.48 -11.33
CA ARG A 293 11.26 -5.75 -10.59
C ARG A 293 10.43 -5.77 -9.31
N LEU A 294 10.46 -4.68 -8.55
CA LEU A 294 9.69 -4.56 -7.31
C LEU A 294 8.17 -4.60 -7.57
N THR A 295 7.67 -3.78 -8.49
CA THR A 295 6.24 -3.69 -8.79
C THR A 295 5.69 -4.98 -9.38
N LEU A 296 6.44 -5.65 -10.25
CA LEU A 296 6.08 -6.97 -10.79
C LEU A 296 6.04 -8.04 -9.69
N ASN A 297 6.98 -8.02 -8.75
CA ASN A 297 6.98 -8.94 -7.62
C ASN A 297 5.74 -8.74 -6.73
N LEU A 298 5.42 -7.49 -6.35
CA LEU A 298 4.22 -7.18 -5.57
C LEU A 298 2.94 -7.58 -6.31
N ALA A 299 2.84 -7.30 -7.61
CA ALA A 299 1.71 -7.70 -8.45
C ALA A 299 1.51 -9.23 -8.45
N LYS A 300 2.59 -10.01 -8.58
CA LYS A 300 2.53 -11.46 -8.48
C LYS A 300 2.10 -11.94 -7.09
N GLN A 301 2.57 -11.31 -6.01
CA GLN A 301 2.15 -11.67 -4.66
C GLN A 301 0.65 -11.43 -4.44
N ILE A 302 0.06 -10.40 -5.04
CA ILE A 302 -1.39 -10.16 -5.00
C ILE A 302 -2.13 -11.31 -5.66
N ILE A 303 -1.72 -11.75 -6.85
CA ILE A 303 -2.36 -12.84 -7.59
C ILE A 303 -2.25 -14.19 -6.87
N VAL A 304 -1.09 -14.52 -6.31
CA VAL A 304 -0.92 -15.80 -5.61
C VAL A 304 -1.66 -15.85 -4.27
N ASP A 305 -2.14 -14.72 -3.79
CA ASP A 305 -3.02 -14.59 -2.63
C ASP A 305 -4.50 -14.40 -3.02
N GLY A 306 -4.83 -14.52 -4.30
CA GLY A 306 -6.20 -14.40 -4.79
C GLY A 306 -7.16 -15.31 -4.02
N GLU A 307 -8.35 -14.81 -3.66
CA GLU A 307 -9.33 -15.54 -2.87
C GLU A 307 -9.66 -16.89 -3.50
N GLY A 308 -9.36 -18.00 -2.81
CA GLY A 308 -9.55 -19.36 -3.29
C GLY A 308 -8.58 -19.84 -4.37
N ALA A 309 -7.55 -19.06 -4.72
CA ALA A 309 -6.58 -19.40 -5.76
C ALA A 309 -5.72 -20.62 -5.36
N LYS A 310 -5.65 -21.60 -6.25
CA LYS A 310 -4.80 -22.79 -6.13
C LYS A 310 -3.77 -22.89 -7.25
N LYS A 311 -3.86 -22.01 -8.25
CA LYS A 311 -2.97 -21.99 -9.42
C LYS A 311 -2.64 -20.55 -9.80
N PHE A 312 -1.42 -20.33 -10.23
CA PHE A 312 -0.98 -19.10 -10.87
C PHE A 312 -0.93 -19.34 -12.39
N VAL A 313 -1.66 -18.53 -13.14
CA VAL A 313 -1.75 -18.62 -14.60
C VAL A 313 -1.12 -17.39 -15.23
N THR A 314 -0.29 -17.59 -16.25
CA THR A 314 0.24 -16.50 -17.07
C THR A 314 -0.31 -16.61 -18.49
N VAL A 315 -0.95 -15.55 -18.97
CA VAL A 315 -1.44 -15.44 -20.35
C VAL A 315 -0.45 -14.58 -21.14
N ASN A 316 0.13 -15.14 -22.19
CA ASN A 316 1.04 -14.46 -23.11
C ASN A 316 0.39 -14.31 -24.48
N THR A 317 0.01 -13.10 -24.87
CA THR A 317 -0.52 -12.79 -26.19
C THR A 317 0.62 -12.34 -27.10
N ILE A 318 0.89 -13.10 -28.15
CA ILE A 318 1.93 -12.83 -29.16
C ILE A 318 1.33 -12.55 -30.53
N GLY A 319 2.02 -11.80 -31.38
CA GLY A 319 1.59 -11.53 -32.76
C GLY A 319 0.46 -10.51 -32.87
N ALA A 320 0.05 -9.84 -31.78
CA ALA A 320 -0.93 -8.78 -31.84
C ALA A 320 -0.39 -7.53 -32.58
N ARG A 321 -1.27 -6.80 -33.28
CA ARG A 321 -0.90 -5.58 -34.03
C ARG A 321 -0.48 -4.41 -33.13
N SER A 322 -0.89 -4.41 -31.84
CA SER A 322 -0.52 -3.40 -30.85
C SER A 322 -0.56 -3.97 -29.45
N ILE A 323 0.11 -3.30 -28.49
CA ILE A 323 0.07 -3.64 -27.06
C ILE A 323 -1.37 -3.56 -26.52
N SER A 324 -2.14 -2.55 -26.94
CA SER A 324 -3.54 -2.40 -26.54
C SER A 324 -4.39 -3.59 -27.00
N MET A 325 -4.22 -4.04 -28.26
CA MET A 325 -4.91 -5.21 -28.76
C MET A 325 -4.49 -6.49 -28.03
N ALA A 326 -3.20 -6.67 -27.77
CA ALA A 326 -2.70 -7.80 -26.98
C ALA A 326 -3.35 -7.83 -25.59
N LYS A 327 -3.41 -6.67 -24.92
CA LYS A 327 -4.03 -6.53 -23.59
C LYS A 327 -5.51 -6.89 -23.65
N ASN A 328 -6.28 -6.37 -24.59
CA ASN A 328 -7.71 -6.66 -24.73
C ASN A 328 -8.02 -8.14 -25.00
N VAL A 329 -7.09 -8.88 -25.63
CA VAL A 329 -7.24 -10.33 -25.86
C VAL A 329 -6.84 -11.15 -24.62
N SER A 330 -5.96 -10.61 -23.77
CA SER A 330 -5.45 -11.31 -22.58
C SER A 330 -6.41 -11.28 -21.40
N PHE A 331 -7.35 -10.34 -21.37
CA PHE A 331 -8.39 -10.15 -20.36
C PHE A 331 -9.78 -10.49 -20.90
#